data_2448cd4f994f2a925e59cffbaf2dea8b
#
_entry.id   2448cd4f994f2a925e59cffbaf2dea8b
#
_cell.length_a   1.000
_cell.length_b   1.000
_cell.length_c   1.000
_cell.angle_alpha   90.00
_cell.angle_beta   90.00
_cell.angle_gamma   90.00
#
_symmetry.space_group_name_H-M   'P 1'
#
loop_
_entity.id
_entity.type
_entity.pdbx_description
1 polymer ?
#
loop_
_entity_poly.entity_id
_entity_poly.type
_entity_poly.pdbx_seq_one_letter_code
_entity_poly.pdbx_strand_id
1 'polypeptide(L)'
;MGIAAFSFAALLGVLIGAIKIPLTGAGYSSLFAGNGVTGTCFSLTTTGGCLLTSLVLGHFGRFGKVSIMPSASTLKLFRELGLVLFLVGAGIPGGAEFVANFDIMYFVYGMIMTIVPMFVGFFFAKYVLKLSLLNNLGSITGGMTSTPALGTLINTAGTEDVAAAYASTYPVALIAVVLVSQFLVILF
;
A
#
# COMPACT_ATOMS: atom_id res chain seq x y z
N MET A 1 -19.86 12.02 -12.94
CA MET A 1 -19.01 11.09 -13.73
C MET A 1 -17.81 10.55 -12.96
N GLY A 2 -17.23 11.27 -12.00
CA GLY A 2 -16.04 10.79 -11.24
C GLY A 2 -16.21 9.49 -10.45
N ILE A 3 -17.40 9.20 -9.92
CA ILE A 3 -17.67 7.97 -9.16
C ILE A 3 -17.65 6.74 -10.08
N ALA A 4 -18.22 6.84 -11.28
CA ALA A 4 -18.20 5.74 -12.24
C ALA A 4 -16.77 5.41 -12.71
N ALA A 5 -15.94 6.46 -12.93
CA ALA A 5 -14.53 6.27 -13.26
C ALA A 5 -13.74 5.63 -12.12
N PHE A 6 -14.01 6.01 -10.87
CA PHE A 6 -13.41 5.39 -9.68
C PHE A 6 -13.80 3.91 -9.58
N SER A 7 -15.07 3.58 -9.73
CA SER A 7 -15.55 2.18 -9.71
C SER A 7 -14.92 1.35 -10.83
N PHE A 8 -14.80 1.92 -12.03
CA PHE A 8 -14.15 1.27 -13.16
C PHE A 8 -12.64 1.03 -12.89
N ALA A 9 -11.94 2.01 -12.32
CA ALA A 9 -10.55 1.88 -11.91
C ALA A 9 -10.36 0.78 -10.87
N ALA A 10 -11.23 0.71 -9.86
CA ALA A 10 -11.20 -0.31 -8.83
C ALA A 10 -11.43 -1.71 -9.42
N LEU A 11 -12.43 -1.84 -10.31
CA LEU A 11 -12.74 -3.11 -10.97
C LEU A 11 -11.60 -3.60 -11.86
N LEU A 12 -11.01 -2.71 -12.66
CA LEU A 12 -9.80 -3.03 -13.44
C LEU A 12 -8.63 -3.41 -12.53
N GLY A 13 -8.46 -2.72 -11.41
CA GLY A 13 -7.42 -3.01 -10.44
C GLY A 13 -7.55 -4.40 -9.83
N VAL A 14 -8.76 -4.80 -9.46
CA VAL A 14 -9.06 -6.15 -8.97
C VAL A 14 -8.74 -7.19 -10.04
N LEU A 15 -9.14 -6.96 -11.28
CA LEU A 15 -8.84 -7.87 -12.39
C LEU A 15 -7.34 -8.01 -12.64
N ILE A 16 -6.59 -6.89 -12.67
CA ILE A 16 -5.14 -6.91 -12.86
C ILE A 16 -4.44 -7.57 -11.68
N GLY A 17 -4.89 -7.29 -10.45
CA GLY A 17 -4.35 -7.90 -9.24
C GLY A 17 -4.63 -9.40 -9.12
N ALA A 18 -5.70 -9.89 -9.75
CA ALA A 18 -6.04 -11.32 -9.79
C ALA A 18 -5.20 -12.13 -10.79
N ILE A 19 -4.43 -11.46 -11.68
CA ILE A 19 -3.56 -12.14 -12.63
C ILE A 19 -2.42 -12.83 -11.88
N LYS A 20 -2.34 -14.14 -11.98
CA LYS A 20 -1.26 -14.96 -11.40
C LYS A 20 -0.28 -15.32 -12.50
N ILE A 21 0.97 -14.94 -12.33
CA ILE A 21 2.06 -15.28 -13.25
C ILE A 21 2.80 -16.48 -12.68
N PRO A 22 2.74 -17.67 -13.30
CA PRO A 22 3.47 -18.84 -12.82
C PRO A 22 4.99 -18.63 -13.02
N LEU A 23 5.76 -18.70 -11.94
CA LEU A 23 7.22 -18.60 -12.00
C LEU A 23 7.91 -19.94 -12.26
N THR A 24 7.31 -21.06 -11.88
CA THR A 24 7.89 -22.39 -12.08
C THR A 24 6.84 -23.42 -12.54
N GLY A 25 7.08 -24.03 -13.69
CA GLY A 25 6.63 -25.36 -14.11
C GLY A 25 5.13 -25.73 -14.10
N ALA A 26 4.24 -24.86 -13.71
CA ALA A 26 2.82 -25.13 -13.70
C ALA A 26 2.18 -24.71 -15.04
N GLY A 27 1.48 -25.62 -15.66
CA GLY A 27 0.87 -25.42 -16.97
C GLY A 27 -0.05 -24.20 -17.03
N TYR A 28 -0.18 -23.66 -18.23
CA TYR A 28 -0.92 -22.44 -18.62
C TYR A 28 -2.42 -22.40 -18.26
N SER A 29 -2.94 -23.39 -17.56
CA SER A 29 -4.39 -23.55 -17.37
C SER A 29 -5.01 -22.78 -16.21
N SER A 30 -4.28 -21.88 -15.54
CA SER A 30 -4.78 -21.26 -14.32
C SER A 30 -4.55 -19.76 -14.16
N LEU A 31 -4.52 -18.99 -15.25
CA LEU A 31 -4.43 -17.52 -15.18
C LEU A 31 -5.57 -16.88 -14.33
N PHE A 32 -6.70 -17.56 -14.22
CA PHE A 32 -7.88 -17.08 -13.48
C PHE A 32 -8.47 -18.10 -12.49
N ALA A 33 -7.89 -19.28 -12.34
CA ALA A 33 -8.47 -20.33 -11.50
C ALA A 33 -8.01 -20.22 -10.04
N GLY A 34 -8.98 -20.00 -9.16
CA GLY A 34 -8.82 -20.29 -7.74
C GLY A 34 -8.67 -21.81 -7.53
N ASN A 35 -7.89 -22.18 -6.51
CA ASN A 35 -7.77 -23.56 -5.98
C ASN A 35 -7.21 -24.62 -6.94
N GLY A 36 -5.91 -24.80 -6.95
CA GLY A 36 -5.29 -25.95 -7.59
C GLY A 36 -3.92 -25.73 -8.22
N VAL A 37 -3.28 -24.60 -7.99
CA VAL A 37 -1.92 -24.37 -8.51
C VAL A 37 -0.90 -24.89 -7.50
N THR A 38 -0.37 -26.09 -7.78
CA THR A 38 0.83 -26.60 -7.13
C THR A 38 2.06 -25.95 -7.77
N GLY A 39 2.36 -24.72 -7.38
CA GLY A 39 3.53 -23.99 -7.87
C GLY A 39 3.56 -22.57 -7.33
N THR A 40 4.76 -21.99 -7.25
CA THR A 40 4.96 -20.59 -6.84
C THR A 40 4.48 -19.65 -7.93
N CYS A 41 3.41 -18.91 -7.65
CA CYS A 41 2.85 -17.91 -8.55
C CYS A 41 3.14 -16.51 -8.02
N PHE A 42 3.60 -15.64 -8.90
CA PHE A 42 3.66 -14.21 -8.63
C PHE A 42 2.31 -13.56 -8.91
N SER A 43 1.75 -12.87 -7.94
CA SER A 43 0.55 -12.04 -8.15
C SER A 43 0.68 -10.72 -7.42
N LEU A 44 0.25 -9.64 -8.07
CA LEU A 44 0.25 -8.30 -7.45
C LEU A 44 -0.75 -8.18 -6.28
N THR A 45 -1.57 -9.18 -6.06
CA THR A 45 -2.74 -9.13 -5.18
C THR A 45 -3.77 -8.08 -5.60
N THR A 46 -4.99 -8.19 -5.11
CA THR A 46 -6.06 -7.22 -5.41
C THR A 46 -5.69 -5.80 -4.97
N THR A 47 -5.00 -5.67 -3.84
CA THR A 47 -4.54 -4.37 -3.30
C THR A 47 -3.49 -3.73 -4.21
N GLY A 48 -2.47 -4.46 -4.62
CA GLY A 48 -1.43 -3.97 -5.53
C GLY A 48 -1.97 -3.63 -6.91
N GLY A 49 -2.88 -4.44 -7.44
CA GLY A 49 -3.54 -4.19 -8.71
C GLY A 49 -4.38 -2.90 -8.68
N CYS A 50 -5.20 -2.70 -7.63
CA CYS A 50 -5.98 -1.48 -7.45
C CYS A 50 -5.09 -0.24 -7.33
N LEU A 51 -3.98 -0.35 -6.61
CA LEU A 51 -3.03 0.75 -6.44
C LEU A 51 -2.37 1.13 -7.76
N LEU A 52 -1.82 0.18 -8.50
CA LEU A 52 -1.20 0.45 -9.80
C LEU A 52 -2.19 1.05 -10.79
N THR A 53 -3.39 0.49 -10.89
CA THR A 53 -4.43 0.99 -11.79
C THR A 53 -4.84 2.41 -11.42
N SER A 54 -5.03 2.70 -10.13
CA SER A 54 -5.38 4.05 -9.66
C SER A 54 -4.26 5.05 -9.92
N LEU A 55 -3.00 4.64 -9.80
CA LEU A 55 -1.83 5.47 -10.05
C LEU A 55 -1.71 5.81 -11.53
N VAL A 56 -1.87 4.82 -12.42
CA VAL A 56 -1.84 5.01 -13.87
C VAL A 56 -3.00 5.91 -14.33
N LEU A 57 -4.23 5.61 -13.91
CA LEU A 57 -5.39 6.42 -14.28
C LEU A 57 -5.34 7.83 -13.68
N GLY A 58 -4.80 7.96 -12.45
CA GLY A 58 -4.58 9.26 -11.81
C GLY A 58 -3.52 10.09 -12.52
N HIS A 59 -2.47 9.47 -13.05
CA HIS A 59 -1.44 10.15 -13.85
C HIS A 59 -2.01 10.71 -15.15
N PHE A 60 -2.80 9.93 -15.87
CA PHE A 60 -3.43 10.41 -17.10
C PHE A 60 -4.55 11.42 -16.87
N GLY A 61 -5.27 11.33 -15.75
CA GLY A 61 -6.27 12.29 -15.27
C GLY A 61 -7.45 12.57 -16.22
N ARG A 62 -7.26 12.36 -17.52
CA ARG A 62 -8.24 12.60 -18.59
C ARG A 62 -8.14 11.51 -19.65
N PHE A 63 -9.28 11.00 -20.08
CA PHE A 63 -9.37 10.14 -21.26
C PHE A 63 -10.07 10.94 -22.38
N GLY A 64 -9.28 11.52 -23.29
CA GLY A 64 -9.80 12.42 -24.32
C GLY A 64 -10.42 13.70 -23.76
N LYS A 65 -11.70 13.93 -24.00
CA LYS A 65 -12.45 15.11 -23.52
C LYS A 65 -13.12 14.91 -22.16
N VAL A 66 -13.07 13.70 -21.58
CA VAL A 66 -13.75 13.38 -20.32
C VAL A 66 -12.75 13.39 -19.17
N SER A 67 -13.00 14.23 -18.16
CA SER A 67 -12.25 14.18 -16.89
C SER A 67 -12.67 12.94 -16.09
N ILE A 68 -11.69 12.09 -15.77
CA ILE A 68 -11.88 10.88 -14.98
C ILE A 68 -11.76 11.20 -13.49
N MET A 69 -11.12 12.30 -13.14
CA MET A 69 -10.88 12.66 -11.74
C MET A 69 -12.17 13.09 -11.04
N PRO A 70 -12.51 12.46 -9.89
CA PRO A 70 -13.52 12.95 -8.97
C PRO A 70 -13.10 14.30 -8.35
N SER A 71 -14.06 15.02 -7.77
CA SER A 71 -13.75 16.25 -7.02
C SER A 71 -12.84 15.93 -5.82
N ALA A 72 -12.02 16.88 -5.41
CA ALA A 72 -11.11 16.73 -4.27
C ALA A 72 -11.85 16.35 -2.98
N SER A 73 -13.04 16.90 -2.76
CA SER A 73 -13.89 16.57 -1.62
C SER A 73 -14.39 15.12 -1.66
N THR A 74 -14.77 14.64 -2.83
CA THR A 74 -15.18 13.23 -3.03
C THR A 74 -14.01 12.28 -2.79
N LEU A 75 -12.81 12.61 -3.26
CA LEU A 75 -11.60 11.82 -3.04
C LEU A 75 -11.24 11.74 -1.56
N LYS A 76 -11.33 12.87 -0.82
CA LYS A 76 -11.10 12.88 0.64
C LYS A 76 -12.09 11.96 1.36
N LEU A 77 -13.37 12.02 1.03
CA LEU A 77 -14.41 11.18 1.63
C LEU A 77 -14.16 9.69 1.35
N PHE A 78 -13.87 9.32 0.10
CA PHE A 78 -13.57 7.92 -0.24
C PHE A 78 -12.28 7.42 0.40
N ARG A 79 -11.27 8.28 0.56
CA ARG A 79 -10.05 7.94 1.29
C ARG A 79 -10.34 7.62 2.75
N GLU A 80 -11.11 8.45 3.44
CA GLU A 80 -11.46 8.23 4.85
C GLU A 80 -12.32 6.98 5.02
N LEU A 81 -13.36 6.83 4.20
CA LEU A 81 -14.21 5.64 4.22
C LEU A 81 -13.41 4.37 3.94
N GLY A 82 -12.57 4.38 2.90
CA GLY A 82 -11.72 3.24 2.55
C GLY A 82 -10.74 2.89 3.66
N LEU A 83 -10.16 3.90 4.31
CA LEU A 83 -9.27 3.71 5.45
C LEU A 83 -9.98 3.04 6.64
N VAL A 84 -11.18 3.53 6.99
CA VAL A 84 -11.97 2.94 8.09
C VAL A 84 -12.33 1.50 7.78
N LEU A 85 -12.86 1.22 6.58
CA LEU A 85 -13.21 -0.14 6.16
C LEU A 85 -11.99 -1.08 6.16
N PHE A 86 -10.85 -0.59 5.68
CA PHE A 86 -9.60 -1.36 5.69
C PHE A 86 -9.13 -1.67 7.12
N LEU A 87 -9.15 -0.67 8.01
CA LEU A 87 -8.74 -0.85 9.41
C LEU A 87 -9.67 -1.80 10.16
N VAL A 88 -10.98 -1.73 9.92
CA VAL A 88 -11.95 -2.67 10.52
C VAL A 88 -11.71 -4.08 9.95
N GLY A 89 -11.58 -4.21 8.62
CA GLY A 89 -11.39 -5.49 7.96
C GLY A 89 -10.09 -6.21 8.36
N ALA A 90 -9.01 -5.46 8.58
CA ALA A 90 -7.74 -6.01 9.04
C ALA A 90 -7.67 -6.14 10.57
N GLY A 91 -8.31 -5.23 11.29
CA GLY A 91 -8.23 -5.17 12.76
C GLY A 91 -9.02 -6.27 13.46
N ILE A 92 -10.17 -6.68 12.93
CA ILE A 92 -10.99 -7.73 13.55
C ILE A 92 -10.25 -9.08 13.57
N PRO A 93 -9.79 -9.65 12.44
CA PRO A 93 -9.05 -10.90 12.46
C PRO A 93 -7.71 -10.75 13.19
N GLY A 94 -6.98 -9.65 12.97
CA GLY A 94 -5.71 -9.39 13.64
C GLY A 94 -5.85 -9.29 15.16
N GLY A 95 -6.93 -8.67 15.66
CA GLY A 95 -7.21 -8.61 17.08
C GLY A 95 -7.54 -9.98 17.70
N ALA A 96 -8.29 -10.81 16.98
CA ALA A 96 -8.62 -12.16 17.43
C ALA A 96 -7.35 -13.04 17.52
N GLU A 97 -6.51 -13.00 16.49
CA GLU A 97 -5.22 -13.71 16.47
C GLU A 97 -4.26 -13.19 17.54
N PHE A 98 -4.23 -11.87 17.77
CA PHE A 98 -3.41 -11.26 18.81
C PHE A 98 -3.78 -11.76 20.21
N VAL A 99 -5.07 -11.81 20.54
CA VAL A 99 -5.53 -12.30 21.86
C VAL A 99 -5.22 -13.79 22.04
N ALA A 100 -5.38 -14.58 20.98
CA ALA A 100 -5.16 -16.02 21.03
C ALA A 100 -3.67 -16.42 21.17
N ASN A 101 -2.77 -15.65 20.56
CA ASN A 101 -1.35 -15.98 20.45
C ASN A 101 -0.43 -14.92 21.08
N PHE A 102 -0.93 -14.17 22.08
CA PHE A 102 -0.15 -13.10 22.70
C PHE A 102 1.08 -13.66 23.42
N ASP A 103 2.27 -13.29 22.91
CA ASP A 103 3.54 -13.52 23.58
C ASP A 103 4.30 -12.18 23.64
N ILE A 104 4.83 -11.87 24.81
CA ILE A 104 5.61 -10.65 25.03
C ILE A 104 6.84 -10.58 24.13
N MET A 105 7.42 -11.74 23.75
CA MET A 105 8.55 -11.80 22.83
C MET A 105 8.17 -11.31 21.43
N TYR A 106 7.01 -11.70 20.90
CA TYR A 106 6.54 -11.21 19.59
C TYR A 106 6.29 -9.73 19.61
N PHE A 107 5.80 -9.18 20.73
CA PHE A 107 5.65 -7.75 20.90
C PHE A 107 6.99 -7.01 20.83
N VAL A 108 8.01 -7.51 21.54
CA VAL A 108 9.37 -6.93 21.52
C VAL A 108 9.99 -7.01 20.13
N TYR A 109 9.86 -8.14 19.44
CA TYR A 109 10.35 -8.28 18.06
C TYR A 109 9.64 -7.32 17.12
N GLY A 110 8.32 -7.19 17.20
CA GLY A 110 7.54 -6.25 16.40
C GLY A 110 7.98 -4.80 16.63
N MET A 111 8.24 -4.44 17.89
CA MET A 111 8.75 -3.11 18.25
C MET A 111 10.13 -2.85 17.61
N ILE A 112 11.06 -3.77 17.73
CA ILE A 112 12.41 -3.66 17.14
C ILE A 112 12.32 -3.56 15.62
N MET A 113 11.54 -4.44 14.98
CA MET A 113 11.36 -4.45 13.53
C MET A 113 10.74 -3.16 12.98
N THR A 114 9.97 -2.45 13.77
CA THR A 114 9.35 -1.18 13.37
C THR A 114 10.28 0.00 13.65
N ILE A 115 10.84 0.07 14.84
CA ILE A 115 11.61 1.24 15.31
C ILE A 115 12.96 1.32 14.61
N VAL A 116 13.68 0.22 14.48
CA VAL A 116 15.04 0.22 13.91
C VAL A 116 15.07 0.75 12.47
N PRO A 117 14.24 0.27 11.53
CA PRO A 117 14.22 0.82 10.17
C PRO A 117 13.82 2.30 10.11
N MET A 118 12.92 2.75 11.01
CA MET A 118 12.54 4.17 11.08
C MET A 118 13.74 5.06 11.43
N PHE A 119 14.49 4.69 12.45
CA PHE A 119 15.69 5.45 12.83
C PHE A 119 16.75 5.43 11.73
N VAL A 120 17.03 4.25 11.16
CA VAL A 120 17.97 4.11 10.05
C VAL A 120 17.53 4.98 8.86
N GLY A 121 16.25 4.91 8.47
CA GLY A 121 15.68 5.72 7.40
C GLY A 121 15.77 7.23 7.70
N PHE A 122 15.46 7.63 8.94
CA PHE A 122 15.55 9.03 9.35
C PHE A 122 16.98 9.59 9.22
N PHE A 123 17.95 8.87 9.76
CA PHE A 123 19.34 9.30 9.68
C PHE A 123 19.87 9.29 8.25
N PHE A 124 19.53 8.29 7.46
CA PHE A 124 19.89 8.21 6.05
C PHE A 124 19.30 9.38 5.26
N ALA A 125 18.02 9.65 5.41
CA ALA A 125 17.35 10.76 4.72
C ALA A 125 17.89 12.13 5.15
N LYS A 126 18.26 12.27 6.43
CA LYS A 126 18.82 13.52 6.97
C LYS A 126 20.26 13.77 6.51
N TYR A 127 21.13 12.76 6.64
CA TYR A 127 22.58 12.97 6.42
C TYR A 127 23.02 12.69 5.00
N VAL A 128 22.43 11.70 4.32
CA VAL A 128 22.79 11.32 2.94
C VAL A 128 21.97 12.09 1.93
N LEU A 129 20.65 12.09 2.05
CA LEU A 129 19.76 12.76 1.11
C LEU A 129 19.55 14.24 1.44
N LYS A 130 19.94 14.69 2.65
CA LYS A 130 19.81 16.07 3.11
C LYS A 130 18.39 16.65 2.96
N LEU A 131 17.39 15.81 3.17
CA LEU A 131 16.00 16.23 3.10
C LEU A 131 15.64 17.17 4.24
N SER A 132 14.73 18.12 3.98
CA SER A 132 14.12 18.93 5.03
C SER A 132 13.37 18.02 6.01
N LEU A 133 13.18 18.47 7.25
CA LEU A 133 12.54 17.68 8.29
C LEU A 133 11.15 17.17 7.87
N LEU A 134 10.34 18.04 7.25
CA LEU A 134 8.99 17.70 6.81
C LEU A 134 9.01 16.63 5.69
N ASN A 135 9.89 16.79 4.71
CA ASN A 135 10.04 15.82 3.64
C ASN A 135 10.60 14.49 4.15
N ASN A 136 11.52 14.53 5.11
CA ASN A 136 12.06 13.33 5.74
C ASN A 136 10.96 12.55 6.47
N LEU A 137 10.20 13.21 7.35
CA LEU A 137 9.10 12.58 8.08
C LEU A 137 8.00 12.07 7.14
N GLY A 138 7.64 12.84 6.11
CA GLY A 138 6.70 12.41 5.08
C GLY A 138 7.18 11.17 4.33
N SER A 139 8.45 11.13 3.94
CA SER A 139 9.05 9.99 3.25
C SER A 139 9.09 8.72 4.11
N ILE A 140 9.44 8.85 5.40
CA ILE A 140 9.45 7.71 6.34
C ILE A 140 8.03 7.18 6.52
N THR A 141 7.06 8.07 6.73
CA THR A 141 5.64 7.71 6.89
C THR A 141 5.11 7.00 5.65
N GLY A 142 5.52 7.46 4.45
CA GLY A 142 5.23 6.81 3.18
C GLY A 142 5.90 5.45 3.04
N GLY A 143 7.17 5.36 3.43
CA GLY A 143 7.95 4.11 3.44
C GLY A 143 7.36 3.05 4.38
N MET A 144 6.77 3.47 5.49
CA MET A 144 6.04 2.59 6.41
C MET A 144 4.64 2.20 5.91
N THR A 145 4.21 2.70 4.77
CA THR A 145 2.86 2.49 4.22
C THR A 145 1.72 2.85 5.18
N SER A 146 1.97 3.78 6.12
CA SER A 146 1.02 4.14 7.17
C SER A 146 0.25 5.42 6.86
N THR A 147 -0.95 5.26 6.31
CA THR A 147 -1.86 6.39 6.05
C THR A 147 -2.37 7.08 7.33
N PRO A 148 -2.65 6.38 8.45
CA PRO A 148 -3.00 7.04 9.70
C PRO A 148 -1.90 7.95 10.24
N ALA A 149 -0.63 7.52 10.11
CA ALA A 149 0.51 8.31 10.54
C ALA A 149 0.67 9.60 9.72
N LEU A 150 0.32 9.58 8.43
CA LEU A 150 0.27 10.79 7.62
C LEU A 150 -0.75 11.81 8.16
N GLY A 151 -1.93 11.35 8.56
CA GLY A 151 -2.96 12.23 9.12
C GLY A 151 -2.50 12.92 10.41
N THR A 152 -1.88 12.17 11.31
CA THR A 152 -1.29 12.76 12.55
C THR A 152 -0.14 13.70 12.25
N LEU A 153 0.69 13.37 11.27
CA LEU A 153 1.83 14.21 10.86
C LEU A 153 1.36 15.56 10.27
N ILE A 154 0.34 15.55 9.40
CA ILE A 154 -0.25 16.78 8.84
C ILE A 154 -0.83 17.66 9.97
N ASN A 155 -1.57 17.05 10.88
CA ASN A 155 -2.17 17.78 12.01
C ASN A 155 -1.10 18.39 12.94
N THR A 156 -0.02 17.68 13.18
CA THR A 156 1.09 18.16 14.04
C THR A 156 1.95 19.22 13.36
N ALA A 157 2.23 19.03 12.07
CA ALA A 157 3.05 19.94 11.29
C ALA A 157 2.30 21.22 10.88
N GLY A 158 0.98 21.18 10.86
CA GLY A 158 0.12 22.30 10.42
C GLY A 158 0.25 22.63 8.92
N THR A 159 0.83 21.72 8.13
CA THR A 159 1.02 21.89 6.69
C THR A 159 0.78 20.58 5.93
N GLU A 160 0.31 20.69 4.70
CA GLU A 160 0.12 19.54 3.78
C GLU A 160 1.41 19.19 3.00
N ASP A 161 2.51 19.92 3.17
CA ASP A 161 3.76 19.70 2.43
C ASP A 161 4.33 18.28 2.64
N VAL A 162 4.12 17.73 3.83
CA VAL A 162 4.50 16.34 4.17
C VAL A 162 3.82 15.30 3.28
N ALA A 163 2.63 15.63 2.75
CA ALA A 163 1.85 14.72 1.92
C ALA A 163 2.50 14.47 0.55
N ALA A 164 3.25 15.44 0.02
CA ALA A 164 3.96 15.28 -1.25
C ALA A 164 5.09 14.24 -1.14
N ALA A 165 5.88 14.31 -0.07
CA ALA A 165 6.95 13.34 0.21
C ALA A 165 6.39 11.95 0.50
N TYR A 166 5.29 11.87 1.25
CA TYR A 166 4.55 10.62 1.47
C TYR A 166 4.09 10.00 0.15
N ALA A 167 3.43 10.79 -0.71
CA ALA A 167 2.87 10.30 -1.97
C ALA A 167 3.94 9.79 -2.95
N SER A 168 5.16 10.32 -2.87
CA SER A 168 6.27 9.85 -3.71
C SER A 168 6.86 8.52 -3.24
N THR A 169 6.91 8.27 -1.94
CA THR A 169 7.54 7.07 -1.36
C THR A 169 6.57 5.91 -1.15
N TYR A 170 5.31 6.20 -0.85
CA TYR A 170 4.29 5.19 -0.55
C TYR A 170 4.10 4.13 -1.64
N PRO A 171 3.95 4.48 -2.94
CA PRO A 171 3.76 3.48 -3.99
C PRO A 171 4.96 2.57 -4.16
N VAL A 172 6.16 3.13 -4.06
CA VAL A 172 7.42 2.38 -4.18
C VAL A 172 7.57 1.41 -3.01
N ALA A 173 7.30 1.88 -1.79
CA ALA A 173 7.34 1.05 -0.60
C ALA A 173 6.32 -0.11 -0.66
N LEU A 174 5.11 0.16 -1.14
CA LEU A 174 4.07 -0.85 -1.25
C LEU A 174 4.44 -1.95 -2.25
N ILE A 175 4.98 -1.57 -3.41
CA ILE A 175 5.47 -2.54 -4.39
C ILE A 175 6.62 -3.35 -3.79
N ALA A 176 7.57 -2.70 -3.13
CA ALA A 176 8.70 -3.36 -2.49
C ALA A 176 8.26 -4.38 -1.43
N VAL A 177 7.30 -4.03 -0.57
CA VAL A 177 6.74 -4.94 0.44
C VAL A 177 6.09 -6.15 -0.20
N VAL A 178 5.28 -5.96 -1.25
CA VAL A 178 4.65 -7.07 -1.98
C VAL A 178 5.70 -8.00 -2.60
N LEU A 179 6.72 -7.43 -3.25
CA LEU A 179 7.80 -8.22 -3.85
C LEU A 179 8.58 -9.01 -2.79
N VAL A 180 9.02 -8.35 -1.73
CA VAL A 180 9.81 -8.98 -0.66
C VAL A 180 9.01 -10.09 0.02
N SER A 181 7.73 -9.85 0.33
CA SER A 181 6.89 -10.89 0.95
C SER A 181 6.72 -12.11 0.06
N GLN A 182 6.58 -11.94 -1.25
CA GLN A 182 6.49 -13.05 -2.19
C GLN A 182 7.82 -13.80 -2.33
N PHE A 183 8.94 -13.08 -2.38
CA PHE A 183 10.26 -13.71 -2.38
C PHE A 183 10.52 -14.52 -1.11
N LEU A 184 10.11 -14.02 0.04
CA LEU A 184 10.22 -14.78 1.31
C LEU A 184 9.41 -16.07 1.27
N VAL A 185 8.18 -16.04 0.77
CA VAL A 185 7.34 -17.26 0.63
C VAL A 185 7.93 -18.25 -0.37
N ILE A 186 8.70 -17.80 -1.37
CA ILE A 186 9.37 -18.68 -2.33
C ILE A 186 10.62 -19.32 -1.74
N LEU A 187 11.31 -18.62 -0.84
CA LEU A 187 12.59 -19.05 -0.27
C LEU A 187 12.42 -19.98 0.94
N PHE A 188 11.32 -19.85 1.68
CA PHE A 188 10.99 -20.61 2.88
C PHE A 188 9.70 -21.42 2.74
#